data_4a5efa3b0882899efe62725e0592b142
#
_entry.id   4a5efa3b0882899efe62725e0592b142
#
_cell.length_a   1.000
_cell.length_b   1.000
_cell.length_c   1.000
_cell.angle_alpha   90.00
_cell.angle_beta   90.00
_cell.angle_gamma   90.00
#
_symmetry.space_group_name_H-M   'P 1'
#
loop_
_entity.id
_entity.type
_entity.pdbx_description
1 polymer ?
#
loop_
_entity_poly.entity_id
_entity_poly.type
_entity_poly.pdbx_seq_one_letter_code
_entity_poly.pdbx_strand_id
1 'polypeptide(L)'
;MPYSETTRTGWFSRIGSSFSGIAVGLVLLVAATCLLYWNEGRTVKTRGAINEAQQACVEMKDITKVDPAFDGKLVHATGKAETTEVLSDATFGVKTPGPAIKLSRTAEFYQWVESSKSETRKKLGGGTETVTTYSYEKKWVSQPVDSAEFHDPEYQGKNTAIANADDATFTAQNVTFGAYKLPDLLVSSISGSEPLSILLSADQMAAINKQLGGTVQQTWQSK
;
A
#
# COMPACT_ATOMS: atom_id res chain seq x y z
N MET A 1 -29.34 14.25 9.93
CA MET A 1 -28.64 15.27 10.76
C MET A 1 -27.25 14.68 11.09
N PRO A 2 -26.19 15.47 11.20
CA PRO A 2 -24.90 14.93 11.60
C PRO A 2 -24.97 14.39 13.03
N TYR A 3 -24.44 13.20 13.25
CA TYR A 3 -24.33 12.61 14.59
C TYR A 3 -23.25 13.34 15.39
N SER A 4 -23.49 13.66 16.67
CA SER A 4 -22.53 14.39 17.49
C SER A 4 -22.48 13.87 18.91
N GLU A 5 -21.26 13.75 19.44
CA GLU A 5 -20.98 13.38 20.83
C GLU A 5 -20.33 14.53 21.57
N THR A 6 -20.64 14.65 22.86
CA THR A 6 -20.08 15.69 23.73
C THR A 6 -19.35 15.07 24.92
N THR A 7 -18.04 15.28 24.96
CA THR A 7 -17.18 14.83 26.08
C THR A 7 -16.75 16.02 26.92
N ARG A 8 -16.83 15.88 28.26
CA ARG A 8 -16.44 16.91 29.24
C ARG A 8 -15.23 16.46 30.03
N THR A 9 -14.19 17.29 30.08
CA THR A 9 -12.97 17.00 30.84
C THR A 9 -12.78 18.06 31.93
N GLY A 10 -12.67 17.60 33.18
CA GLY A 10 -12.46 18.46 34.35
C GLY A 10 -11.03 19.04 34.40
N TRP A 11 -10.86 20.10 35.16
CA TRP A 11 -9.58 20.81 35.32
C TRP A 11 -8.46 19.90 35.88
N PHE A 12 -8.75 19.13 36.94
CA PHE A 12 -7.78 18.23 37.58
C PHE A 12 -7.30 17.11 36.61
N SER A 13 -8.19 16.56 35.81
CA SER A 13 -7.85 15.55 34.79
C SER A 13 -6.90 16.13 33.74
N ARG A 14 -7.07 17.40 33.39
CA ARG A 14 -6.17 18.09 32.44
C ARG A 14 -4.77 18.30 33.00
N ILE A 15 -4.62 18.65 34.26
CA ILE A 15 -3.32 18.78 34.91
C ILE A 15 -2.61 17.43 34.94
N GLY A 16 -3.30 16.36 35.35
CA GLY A 16 -2.73 15.01 35.37
C GLY A 16 -2.25 14.55 33.98
N SER A 17 -3.04 14.79 32.94
CA SER A 17 -2.64 14.46 31.55
C SER A 17 -1.45 15.27 31.03
N SER A 18 -1.27 16.53 31.52
CA SER A 18 -0.13 17.36 31.15
C SER A 18 1.19 16.80 31.68
N PHE A 19 1.23 16.31 32.91
CA PHE A 19 2.42 15.67 33.48
C PHE A 19 2.77 14.37 32.72
N SER A 20 1.78 13.55 32.40
CA SER A 20 1.96 12.36 31.57
C SER A 20 2.51 12.73 30.18
N GLY A 21 1.98 13.79 29.57
CA GLY A 21 2.46 14.28 28.26
C GLY A 21 3.93 14.70 28.28
N ILE A 22 4.38 15.38 29.34
CA ILE A 22 5.79 15.77 29.51
C ILE A 22 6.67 14.53 29.63
N ALA A 23 6.30 13.54 30.43
CA ALA A 23 7.04 12.30 30.61
C ALA A 23 7.18 11.53 29.28
N VAL A 24 6.07 11.36 28.55
CA VAL A 24 6.05 10.74 27.23
C VAL A 24 6.92 11.52 26.25
N GLY A 25 6.84 12.85 26.24
CA GLY A 25 7.67 13.71 25.40
C GLY A 25 9.16 13.52 25.63
N LEU A 26 9.58 13.38 26.89
CA LEU A 26 10.98 13.15 27.26
C LEU A 26 11.46 11.76 26.78
N VAL A 27 10.63 10.72 26.95
CA VAL A 27 10.94 9.38 26.46
C VAL A 27 11.07 9.36 24.93
N LEU A 28 10.16 10.05 24.23
CA LEU A 28 10.22 10.16 22.76
C LEU A 28 11.45 10.91 22.29
N LEU A 29 11.90 11.96 23.00
CA LEU A 29 13.10 12.70 22.68
C LEU A 29 14.34 11.81 22.77
N VAL A 30 14.47 11.01 23.84
CA VAL A 30 15.58 10.06 23.99
C VAL A 30 15.52 8.99 22.91
N ALA A 31 14.34 8.40 22.66
CA ALA A 31 14.15 7.40 21.62
C ALA A 31 14.50 7.95 20.23
N ALA A 32 14.08 9.17 19.89
CA ALA A 32 14.41 9.83 18.63
C ALA A 32 15.92 10.04 18.49
N THR A 33 16.60 10.49 19.54
CA THR A 33 18.05 10.67 19.52
C THR A 33 18.79 9.35 19.29
N CYS A 34 18.37 8.27 19.95
CA CYS A 34 18.93 6.94 19.72
C CYS A 34 18.70 6.45 18.29
N LEU A 35 17.49 6.66 17.75
CA LEU A 35 17.16 6.30 16.37
C LEU A 35 17.99 7.09 15.35
N LEU A 36 18.20 8.39 15.58
CA LEU A 36 19.04 9.22 14.71
C LEU A 36 20.49 8.73 14.70
N TYR A 37 21.04 8.43 15.87
CA TYR A 37 22.40 7.90 15.97
C TYR A 37 22.55 6.55 15.25
N TRP A 38 21.59 5.64 15.46
CA TRP A 38 21.58 4.35 14.79
C TRP A 38 21.44 4.49 13.27
N ASN A 39 20.54 5.37 12.81
CA ASN A 39 20.33 5.64 11.39
C ASN A 39 21.57 6.24 10.73
N GLU A 40 22.27 7.15 11.40
CA GLU A 40 23.54 7.72 10.90
C GLU A 40 24.59 6.64 10.70
N GLY A 41 24.79 5.77 11.71
CA GLY A 41 25.72 4.63 11.60
C GLY A 41 25.37 3.70 10.44
N ARG A 42 24.08 3.43 10.21
CA ARG A 42 23.60 2.64 9.08
C ARG A 42 23.89 3.34 7.75
N THR A 43 23.61 4.65 7.67
CA THR A 43 23.84 5.45 6.45
C THR A 43 25.31 5.44 6.03
N VAL A 44 26.24 5.62 6.97
CA VAL A 44 27.68 5.57 6.70
C VAL A 44 28.10 4.21 6.15
N LYS A 45 27.66 3.12 6.78
CA LYS A 45 27.94 1.76 6.30
C LYS A 45 27.38 1.50 4.90
N THR A 46 26.14 1.92 4.66
CA THR A 46 25.48 1.76 3.35
C THR A 46 26.22 2.54 2.26
N ARG A 47 26.62 3.78 2.54
CA ARG A 47 27.41 4.58 1.58
C ARG A 47 28.77 3.96 1.29
N GLY A 48 29.45 3.42 2.31
CA GLY A 48 30.68 2.68 2.14
C GLY A 48 30.53 1.49 1.20
N ALA A 49 29.53 0.66 1.45
CA ALA A 49 29.23 -0.50 0.61
C ALA A 49 28.83 -0.13 -0.84
N ILE A 50 28.06 0.95 -1.03
CA ILE A 50 27.72 1.44 -2.37
C ILE A 50 28.96 1.92 -3.12
N ASN A 51 29.84 2.68 -2.47
CA ASN A 51 31.08 3.15 -3.09
C ASN A 51 31.99 1.99 -3.49
N GLU A 52 32.14 0.98 -2.63
CA GLU A 52 32.90 -0.23 -2.93
C GLU A 52 32.29 -0.98 -4.11
N ALA A 53 30.96 -1.15 -4.12
CA ALA A 53 30.25 -1.80 -5.20
C ALA A 53 30.44 -1.03 -6.53
N GLN A 54 30.37 0.29 -6.52
CA GLN A 54 30.58 1.12 -7.73
C GLN A 54 32.00 0.97 -8.29
N GLN A 55 33.02 0.87 -7.43
CA GLN A 55 34.41 0.68 -7.85
C GLN A 55 34.68 -0.74 -8.38
N ALA A 56 33.99 -1.75 -7.83
CA ALA A 56 34.12 -3.14 -8.24
C ALA A 56 33.25 -3.50 -9.47
N CYS A 57 32.29 -2.64 -9.81
CA CYS A 57 31.35 -2.92 -10.89
C CYS A 57 31.97 -2.82 -12.26
N VAL A 58 31.78 -3.86 -13.06
CA VAL A 58 32.24 -3.92 -14.45
C VAL A 58 31.05 -3.83 -15.41
N GLU A 59 31.18 -3.03 -16.45
CA GLU A 59 30.10 -2.89 -17.45
C GLU A 59 30.10 -4.08 -18.41
N MET A 60 28.97 -4.78 -18.50
CA MET A 60 28.71 -5.84 -19.46
C MET A 60 27.91 -5.28 -20.62
N LYS A 61 28.55 -5.11 -21.77
CA LYS A 61 27.93 -4.52 -22.99
C LYS A 61 27.14 -5.52 -23.82
N ASP A 62 27.51 -6.79 -23.79
CA ASP A 62 26.86 -7.86 -24.55
C ASP A 62 26.20 -8.87 -23.59
N ILE A 63 24.87 -8.86 -23.56
CA ILE A 63 24.07 -9.79 -22.76
C ILE A 63 23.58 -11.00 -23.58
N THR A 64 23.88 -11.06 -24.89
CA THR A 64 23.38 -12.13 -25.75
C THR A 64 24.12 -13.44 -25.57
N LYS A 65 25.27 -13.42 -24.93
CA LYS A 65 26.13 -14.59 -24.67
C LYS A 65 26.51 -14.63 -23.19
N VAL A 66 26.59 -15.83 -22.65
CA VAL A 66 27.21 -16.04 -21.34
C VAL A 66 28.71 -15.96 -21.50
N ASP A 67 29.35 -14.98 -20.84
CA ASP A 67 30.79 -14.78 -20.87
C ASP A 67 31.42 -15.15 -19.53
N PRO A 68 32.24 -16.22 -19.47
CA PRO A 68 32.90 -16.65 -18.24
C PRO A 68 33.84 -15.60 -17.63
N ALA A 69 34.26 -14.60 -18.42
CA ALA A 69 35.10 -13.51 -17.90
C ALA A 69 34.41 -12.65 -16.82
N PHE A 70 33.09 -12.69 -16.75
CA PHE A 70 32.30 -11.99 -15.73
C PHE A 70 31.92 -12.87 -14.52
N ASP A 71 32.32 -14.13 -14.53
CA ASP A 71 32.00 -15.01 -13.40
C ASP A 71 32.60 -14.50 -12.07
N GLY A 72 31.77 -14.47 -11.03
CA GLY A 72 32.12 -13.94 -9.72
C GLY A 72 32.33 -12.43 -9.63
N LYS A 73 32.05 -11.66 -10.70
CA LYS A 73 32.16 -10.20 -10.71
C LYS A 73 30.80 -9.53 -10.51
N LEU A 74 30.84 -8.35 -9.90
CA LEU A 74 29.69 -7.46 -9.92
C LEU A 74 29.63 -6.78 -11.29
N VAL A 75 28.52 -6.96 -11.99
CA VAL A 75 28.34 -6.43 -13.34
C VAL A 75 27.17 -5.45 -13.40
N HIS A 76 27.31 -4.43 -14.22
CA HIS A 76 26.23 -3.56 -14.67
C HIS A 76 25.92 -3.89 -16.14
N ALA A 77 24.66 -4.18 -16.43
CA ALA A 77 24.19 -4.45 -17.76
C ALA A 77 22.85 -3.75 -18.02
N THR A 78 22.65 -3.32 -19.26
CA THR A 78 21.40 -2.72 -19.70
C THR A 78 20.81 -3.53 -20.84
N GLY A 79 19.53 -3.82 -20.77
CA GLY A 79 18.85 -4.59 -21.81
C GLY A 79 17.38 -4.78 -21.51
N LYS A 80 16.71 -5.57 -22.35
CA LYS A 80 15.29 -5.88 -22.21
C LYS A 80 15.12 -7.23 -21.52
N ALA A 81 14.30 -7.24 -20.47
CA ALA A 81 13.83 -8.48 -19.87
C ALA A 81 12.63 -9.00 -20.67
N GLU A 82 12.61 -10.29 -20.98
CA GLU A 82 11.60 -10.93 -21.82
C GLU A 82 11.08 -12.22 -21.19
N THR A 83 9.84 -12.57 -21.49
CA THR A 83 9.20 -13.83 -21.12
C THR A 83 8.25 -14.26 -22.23
N THR A 84 7.89 -15.53 -22.27
CA THR A 84 6.82 -16.07 -23.12
C THR A 84 5.54 -16.35 -22.34
N GLU A 85 5.52 -16.09 -21.03
CA GLU A 85 4.42 -16.43 -20.15
C GLU A 85 3.29 -15.41 -20.24
N VAL A 86 2.06 -15.93 -20.37
CA VAL A 86 0.82 -15.16 -20.25
C VAL A 86 0.32 -15.29 -18.83
N LEU A 87 0.18 -14.16 -18.13
CA LEU A 87 -0.25 -14.13 -16.75
C LEU A 87 -1.76 -14.04 -16.65
N SER A 88 -2.31 -14.62 -15.58
CA SER A 88 -3.74 -14.60 -15.31
C SER A 88 -4.05 -14.38 -13.85
N ASP A 89 -5.10 -13.60 -13.61
CA ASP A 89 -5.76 -13.46 -12.32
C ASP A 89 -7.02 -14.31 -12.31
N ALA A 90 -6.97 -15.42 -11.61
CA ALA A 90 -8.09 -16.36 -11.56
C ALA A 90 -9.30 -15.80 -10.80
N THR A 91 -9.09 -14.86 -9.86
CA THR A 91 -10.17 -14.25 -9.07
C THR A 91 -11.13 -13.44 -9.96
N PHE A 92 -10.57 -12.70 -10.90
CA PHE A 92 -11.34 -11.86 -11.82
C PHE A 92 -11.43 -12.43 -13.25
N GLY A 93 -10.84 -13.61 -13.49
CA GLY A 93 -10.83 -14.24 -14.81
C GLY A 93 -10.08 -13.42 -15.86
N VAL A 94 -9.16 -12.57 -15.43
CA VAL A 94 -8.39 -11.67 -16.29
C VAL A 94 -7.11 -12.33 -16.76
N LYS A 95 -6.76 -12.11 -18.03
CA LYS A 95 -5.49 -12.57 -18.60
C LYS A 95 -4.82 -11.43 -19.34
N THR A 96 -3.48 -11.43 -19.32
CA THR A 96 -2.73 -10.49 -20.15
C THR A 96 -2.92 -10.81 -21.64
N PRO A 97 -3.00 -9.80 -22.52
CA PRO A 97 -3.21 -9.99 -23.97
C PRO A 97 -2.03 -10.65 -24.68
N GLY A 98 -0.90 -10.75 -24.02
CA GLY A 98 0.33 -11.36 -24.49
C GLY A 98 1.27 -11.65 -23.33
N PRO A 99 2.52 -12.03 -23.64
CA PRO A 99 3.54 -12.27 -22.63
C PRO A 99 3.73 -11.05 -21.71
N ALA A 100 3.79 -11.29 -20.41
CA ALA A 100 3.95 -10.24 -19.43
C ALA A 100 4.80 -10.71 -18.25
N ILE A 101 5.71 -9.88 -17.78
CA ILE A 101 6.58 -10.19 -16.65
C ILE A 101 5.82 -10.07 -15.33
N LYS A 102 4.92 -9.08 -15.22
CA LYS A 102 4.16 -8.83 -14.02
C LYS A 102 2.73 -8.38 -14.36
N LEU A 103 1.77 -8.91 -13.65
CA LEU A 103 0.38 -8.46 -13.64
C LEU A 103 0.02 -8.08 -12.20
N SER A 104 -0.32 -6.81 -11.97
CA SER A 104 -0.68 -6.32 -10.65
C SER A 104 -2.15 -5.93 -10.63
N ARG A 105 -2.84 -6.33 -9.58
CA ARG A 105 -4.21 -5.92 -9.26
C ARG A 105 -4.17 -4.99 -8.07
N THR A 106 -4.80 -3.85 -8.19
CA THR A 106 -5.12 -2.96 -7.07
C THR A 106 -6.62 -2.96 -6.87
N ALA A 107 -7.06 -3.31 -5.67
CA ALA A 107 -8.45 -3.35 -5.30
C ALA A 107 -8.87 -2.04 -4.63
N GLU A 108 -10.02 -1.52 -5.03
CA GLU A 108 -10.64 -0.37 -4.38
C GLU A 108 -12.09 -0.70 -4.05
N PHE A 109 -12.56 -0.23 -2.91
CA PHE A 109 -13.88 -0.49 -2.38
C PHE A 109 -14.69 0.80 -2.32
N TYR A 110 -15.86 0.82 -2.96
CA TYR A 110 -16.78 1.96 -2.88
C TYR A 110 -17.69 1.80 -1.68
N GLN A 111 -17.27 2.37 -0.55
CA GLN A 111 -17.88 2.14 0.76
C GLN A 111 -18.18 3.44 1.51
N TRP A 112 -19.04 3.34 2.51
CA TRP A 112 -19.25 4.40 3.48
C TRP A 112 -17.96 4.57 4.31
N VAL A 113 -17.59 5.83 4.52
CA VAL A 113 -16.45 6.23 5.34
C VAL A 113 -16.94 7.25 6.35
N GLU A 114 -16.60 7.03 7.61
CA GLU A 114 -16.83 7.98 8.68
C GLU A 114 -15.66 8.96 8.76
N SER A 115 -15.97 10.23 8.87
CA SER A 115 -15.01 11.30 9.16
C SER A 115 -15.48 12.06 10.39
N SER A 116 -14.58 12.40 11.30
CA SER A 116 -14.91 13.15 12.52
C SER A 116 -14.23 14.50 12.54
N LYS A 117 -14.94 15.48 13.07
CA LYS A 117 -14.41 16.81 13.39
C LYS A 117 -14.71 17.14 14.83
N SER A 118 -13.67 17.40 15.63
CA SER A 118 -13.79 17.75 17.04
C SER A 118 -13.54 19.24 17.26
N GLU A 119 -14.43 19.89 17.97
CA GLU A 119 -14.29 21.27 18.43
C GLU A 119 -14.27 21.31 19.95
N THR A 120 -13.20 21.87 20.51
CA THR A 120 -13.03 21.98 21.97
C THR A 120 -13.24 23.41 22.42
N ARG A 121 -14.13 23.62 23.37
CA ARG A 121 -14.43 24.90 24.00
C ARG A 121 -14.03 24.89 25.48
N LYS A 122 -13.41 25.96 25.94
CA LYS A 122 -13.11 26.17 27.37
C LYS A 122 -14.35 26.64 28.10
N LYS A 123 -14.61 26.06 29.25
CA LYS A 123 -15.71 26.48 30.17
C LYS A 123 -15.19 27.34 31.33
N LEU A 124 -16.06 28.16 31.86
CA LEU A 124 -15.85 28.86 33.12
C LEU A 124 -15.55 27.80 34.21
N GLY A 125 -14.42 27.96 34.95
CA GLY A 125 -13.95 26.95 35.92
C GLY A 125 -12.85 26.02 35.41
N GLY A 126 -12.29 26.28 34.20
CA GLY A 126 -11.10 25.61 33.67
C GLY A 126 -11.32 24.23 33.03
N GLY A 127 -12.55 23.74 32.97
CA GLY A 127 -12.93 22.53 32.25
C GLY A 127 -12.99 22.77 30.72
N THR A 128 -13.01 21.70 29.96
CA THR A 128 -13.24 21.73 28.51
C THR A 128 -14.43 20.86 28.11
N GLU A 129 -15.11 21.29 27.08
CA GLU A 129 -16.15 20.52 26.41
C GLU A 129 -15.72 20.33 24.97
N THR A 130 -15.63 19.07 24.53
CA THR A 130 -15.30 18.70 23.16
C THR A 130 -16.56 18.15 22.52
N VAL A 131 -16.97 18.75 21.43
CA VAL A 131 -18.05 18.26 20.58
C VAL A 131 -17.41 17.63 19.34
N THR A 132 -17.63 16.35 19.15
CA THR A 132 -17.20 15.62 17.96
C THR A 132 -18.40 15.41 17.06
N THR A 133 -18.30 15.88 15.84
CA THR A 133 -19.32 15.73 14.80
C THR A 133 -18.82 14.71 13.79
N TYR A 134 -19.65 13.71 13.51
CA TYR A 134 -19.36 12.65 12.55
C TYR A 134 -20.10 12.91 11.24
N SER A 135 -19.43 12.70 10.13
CA SER A 135 -19.96 12.81 8.78
C SER A 135 -19.67 11.55 7.98
N TYR A 136 -20.61 11.16 7.12
CA TYR A 136 -20.58 9.91 6.37
C TYR A 136 -20.68 10.21 4.89
N GLU A 137 -19.77 9.65 4.12
CA GLU A 137 -19.78 9.75 2.66
C GLU A 137 -19.38 8.42 2.02
N LYS A 138 -19.89 8.15 0.81
CA LYS A 138 -19.39 7.03 0.01
C LYS A 138 -18.23 7.49 -0.84
N LYS A 139 -17.12 6.79 -0.73
CA LYS A 139 -15.94 7.01 -1.57
C LYS A 139 -15.15 5.73 -1.81
N TRP A 140 -14.27 5.77 -2.79
CA TRP A 140 -13.30 4.71 -3.04
C TRP A 140 -12.21 4.72 -1.96
N VAL A 141 -11.94 3.55 -1.40
CA VAL A 141 -10.90 3.32 -0.40
C VAL A 141 -10.11 2.08 -0.75
N SER A 142 -8.81 2.11 -0.46
CA SER A 142 -7.89 1.01 -0.75
C SER A 142 -7.98 -0.15 0.24
N GLN A 143 -8.66 0.04 1.38
CA GLN A 143 -8.87 -0.99 2.39
C GLN A 143 -10.35 -1.05 2.75
N PRO A 144 -10.90 -2.25 2.98
CA PRO A 144 -12.27 -2.38 3.45
C PRO A 144 -12.48 -1.65 4.79
N VAL A 145 -13.57 -0.91 4.89
CA VAL A 145 -13.94 -0.19 6.11
C VAL A 145 -15.00 -0.99 6.86
N ASP A 146 -14.71 -1.33 8.11
CA ASP A 146 -15.71 -1.94 8.98
C ASP A 146 -16.69 -0.87 9.48
N SER A 147 -17.89 -0.90 8.94
CA SER A 147 -18.95 0.02 9.34
C SER A 147 -19.70 -0.41 10.60
N ALA A 148 -19.43 -1.57 11.18
CA ALA A 148 -20.02 -1.96 12.46
C ALA A 148 -19.56 -1.05 13.62
N GLU A 149 -18.37 -0.46 13.48
CA GLU A 149 -17.78 0.45 14.47
C GLU A 149 -18.17 1.93 14.27
N PHE A 150 -19.00 2.26 13.30
CA PHE A 150 -19.44 3.65 13.09
C PHE A 150 -20.24 4.18 14.28
N HIS A 151 -20.07 5.46 14.60
CA HIS A 151 -20.73 6.09 15.75
C HIS A 151 -22.23 6.29 15.52
N ASP A 152 -22.64 6.62 14.30
CA ASP A 152 -24.06 6.80 13.99
C ASP A 152 -24.72 5.45 13.66
N PRO A 153 -25.72 5.01 14.45
CA PRO A 153 -26.44 3.76 14.20
C PRO A 153 -27.08 3.65 12.81
N GLU A 154 -27.39 4.79 12.17
CA GLU A 154 -27.94 4.79 10.82
C GLU A 154 -26.96 4.21 9.80
N TYR A 155 -25.64 4.36 10.02
CA TYR A 155 -24.59 3.91 9.10
C TYR A 155 -23.89 2.63 9.54
N GLN A 156 -24.19 2.11 10.73
CA GLN A 156 -23.64 0.87 11.23
C GLN A 156 -24.03 -0.32 10.34
N GLY A 157 -23.05 -1.18 10.02
CA GLY A 157 -23.27 -2.40 9.23
C GLY A 157 -23.64 -2.19 7.76
N LYS A 158 -23.57 -0.96 7.23
CA LYS A 158 -23.94 -0.68 5.83
C LYS A 158 -22.89 -1.10 4.81
N ASN A 159 -21.64 -1.28 5.21
CA ASN A 159 -20.60 -1.81 4.33
C ASN A 159 -20.64 -3.34 4.32
N THR A 160 -20.58 -3.91 3.14
CA THR A 160 -20.43 -5.36 2.98
C THR A 160 -18.96 -5.68 2.82
N ALA A 161 -18.45 -6.60 3.63
CA ALA A 161 -17.12 -7.15 3.45
C ALA A 161 -17.11 -8.03 2.19
N ILE A 162 -16.19 -7.74 1.27
CA ILE A 162 -15.96 -8.54 0.07
C ILE A 162 -14.70 -9.37 0.32
N ALA A 163 -14.87 -10.67 0.44
CA ALA A 163 -13.75 -11.57 0.65
C ALA A 163 -12.92 -11.75 -0.64
N ASN A 164 -11.60 -11.90 -0.48
CA ASN A 164 -10.66 -12.23 -1.56
C ASN A 164 -10.54 -11.21 -2.70
N ALA A 165 -10.91 -9.96 -2.47
CA ALA A 165 -10.72 -8.86 -3.42
C ALA A 165 -9.48 -8.01 -3.10
N ASP A 166 -8.48 -8.58 -2.43
CA ASP A 166 -7.27 -7.87 -2.03
C ASP A 166 -6.36 -7.56 -3.23
N ASP A 167 -5.40 -6.66 -3.01
CA ASP A 167 -4.30 -6.43 -3.93
C ASP A 167 -3.54 -7.73 -4.21
N ALA A 168 -3.18 -7.95 -5.46
CA ALA A 168 -2.42 -9.12 -5.85
C ALA A 168 -1.40 -8.80 -6.94
N THR A 169 -0.29 -9.53 -6.94
CA THR A 169 0.73 -9.44 -7.96
C THR A 169 1.08 -10.84 -8.46
N PHE A 170 0.97 -11.04 -9.75
CA PHE A 170 1.34 -12.26 -10.44
C PHE A 170 2.61 -11.99 -11.24
N THR A 171 3.60 -12.88 -11.14
CA THR A 171 4.92 -12.68 -11.74
C THR A 171 5.29 -13.89 -12.58
N ALA A 172 5.86 -13.66 -13.75
CA ALA A 172 6.38 -14.71 -14.62
C ALA A 172 7.57 -15.41 -13.97
N GLN A 173 7.67 -16.72 -14.14
CA GLN A 173 8.73 -17.55 -13.54
C GLN A 173 9.93 -17.72 -14.45
N ASN A 174 9.72 -17.61 -15.76
CA ASN A 174 10.78 -17.76 -16.76
C ASN A 174 11.01 -16.42 -17.46
N VAL A 175 11.76 -15.57 -16.79
CA VAL A 175 12.17 -14.27 -17.34
C VAL A 175 13.63 -14.33 -17.73
N THR A 176 13.94 -13.94 -18.96
CA THR A 176 15.29 -13.90 -19.50
C THR A 176 15.74 -12.46 -19.73
N PHE A 177 17.03 -12.25 -19.60
CA PHE A 177 17.72 -11.01 -19.90
C PHE A 177 18.88 -11.35 -20.83
N GLY A 178 18.63 -11.32 -22.11
CA GLY A 178 19.52 -11.90 -23.10
C GLY A 178 19.71 -13.41 -22.88
N ALA A 179 20.96 -13.85 -22.70
CA ALA A 179 21.30 -15.25 -22.43
C ALA A 179 21.13 -15.67 -20.95
N TYR A 180 20.79 -14.73 -20.07
CA TYR A 180 20.70 -14.96 -18.62
C TYR A 180 19.27 -15.14 -18.17
N LYS A 181 19.01 -16.12 -17.30
CA LYS A 181 17.74 -16.23 -16.60
C LYS A 181 17.77 -15.32 -15.37
N LEU A 182 16.76 -14.48 -15.22
CA LEU A 182 16.65 -13.61 -14.04
C LEU A 182 16.11 -14.39 -12.84
N PRO A 183 16.73 -14.26 -11.66
CA PRO A 183 16.18 -14.78 -10.43
C PRO A 183 14.97 -13.97 -9.97
N ASP A 184 14.09 -14.58 -9.18
CA ASP A 184 12.83 -13.99 -8.71
C ASP A 184 13.02 -12.63 -8.01
N LEU A 185 14.12 -12.46 -7.30
CA LEU A 185 14.46 -11.19 -6.64
C LEU A 185 14.60 -10.04 -7.66
N LEU A 186 15.26 -10.28 -8.78
CA LEU A 186 15.42 -9.27 -9.84
C LEU A 186 14.09 -9.08 -10.59
N VAL A 187 13.37 -10.15 -10.89
CA VAL A 187 12.07 -10.07 -11.55
C VAL A 187 11.07 -9.26 -10.70
N SER A 188 11.05 -9.47 -9.38
CA SER A 188 10.17 -8.73 -8.47
C SER A 188 10.52 -7.24 -8.38
N SER A 189 11.79 -6.88 -8.59
CA SER A 189 12.26 -5.48 -8.57
C SER A 189 11.98 -4.71 -9.86
N ILE A 190 11.58 -5.39 -10.94
CA ILE A 190 11.19 -4.73 -12.19
C ILE A 190 9.97 -3.84 -11.92
N SER A 191 10.12 -2.56 -12.17
CA SER A 191 9.10 -1.53 -11.99
C SER A 191 8.65 -0.98 -13.33
N GLY A 192 7.52 -0.32 -13.31
CA GLY A 192 6.85 0.20 -14.51
C GLY A 192 5.67 -0.69 -14.85
N SER A 193 4.50 -0.08 -15.03
CA SER A 193 3.28 -0.77 -15.41
C SER A 193 2.41 0.14 -16.27
N GLU A 194 1.70 -0.47 -17.19
CA GLU A 194 0.66 0.20 -17.96
C GLU A 194 -0.71 -0.32 -17.52
N PRO A 195 -1.73 0.52 -17.47
CA PRO A 195 -3.08 0.08 -17.17
C PRO A 195 -3.56 -0.92 -18.21
N LEU A 196 -4.02 -2.08 -17.78
CA LEU A 196 -4.64 -3.06 -18.65
C LEU A 196 -6.12 -2.74 -18.82
N SER A 197 -6.51 -2.38 -20.04
CA SER A 197 -7.93 -2.18 -20.37
C SER A 197 -8.62 -3.54 -20.50
N ILE A 198 -9.59 -3.80 -19.62
CA ILE A 198 -10.31 -5.06 -19.59
C ILE A 198 -11.78 -4.78 -19.86
N LEU A 199 -12.38 -5.55 -20.77
CA LEU A 199 -13.83 -5.60 -20.99
C LEU A 199 -14.31 -6.95 -20.50
N LEU A 200 -15.00 -6.96 -19.36
CA LEU A 200 -15.67 -8.15 -18.86
C LEU A 200 -17.07 -8.26 -19.46
N SER A 201 -17.44 -9.45 -19.89
CA SER A 201 -18.81 -9.73 -20.31
C SER A 201 -19.77 -9.76 -19.12
N ALA A 202 -21.07 -9.64 -19.37
CA ALA A 202 -22.08 -9.71 -18.33
C ALA A 202 -22.02 -11.04 -17.56
N ASP A 203 -21.75 -12.15 -18.25
CA ASP A 203 -21.63 -13.48 -17.62
C ASP A 203 -20.38 -13.58 -16.72
N GLN A 204 -19.26 -13.01 -17.16
CA GLN A 204 -18.05 -12.94 -16.35
C GLN A 204 -18.27 -12.09 -15.09
N MET A 205 -18.92 -10.94 -15.23
CA MET A 205 -19.28 -10.09 -14.10
C MET A 205 -20.20 -10.82 -13.11
N ALA A 206 -21.20 -11.56 -13.60
CA ALA A 206 -22.10 -12.34 -12.75
C ALA A 206 -21.35 -13.46 -11.99
N ALA A 207 -20.42 -14.14 -12.66
CA ALA A 207 -19.58 -15.17 -12.05
C ALA A 207 -18.67 -14.60 -10.95
N ILE A 208 -18.02 -13.46 -11.21
CA ILE A 208 -17.17 -12.75 -10.24
C ILE A 208 -18.00 -12.28 -9.03
N ASN A 209 -19.15 -11.67 -9.26
CA ASN A 209 -20.06 -11.23 -8.19
C ASN A 209 -20.48 -12.39 -7.28
N LYS A 210 -20.78 -13.55 -7.88
CA LYS A 210 -21.12 -14.76 -7.12
C LYS A 210 -19.92 -15.28 -6.29
N GLN A 211 -18.74 -15.24 -6.86
CA GLN A 211 -17.52 -15.70 -6.20
C GLN A 211 -17.10 -14.80 -5.02
N LEU A 212 -17.21 -13.49 -5.20
CA LEU A 212 -16.80 -12.49 -4.21
C LEU A 212 -17.88 -12.19 -3.16
N GLY A 213 -19.12 -12.58 -3.40
CA GLY A 213 -20.24 -12.26 -2.51
C GLY A 213 -20.62 -10.77 -2.51
N GLY A 214 -20.18 -10.01 -3.50
CA GLY A 214 -20.39 -8.57 -3.63
C GLY A 214 -20.74 -8.16 -5.06
N THR A 215 -20.91 -6.86 -5.29
CA THR A 215 -21.18 -6.32 -6.61
C THR A 215 -19.94 -5.63 -7.16
N VAL A 216 -19.35 -6.19 -8.20
CA VAL A 216 -18.28 -5.57 -8.97
C VAL A 216 -18.91 -4.73 -10.08
N GLN A 217 -18.50 -3.49 -10.18
CA GLN A 217 -18.90 -2.59 -11.26
C GLN A 217 -17.67 -2.23 -12.09
N GLN A 218 -17.81 -2.31 -13.39
CA GLN A 218 -16.79 -1.82 -14.30
C GLN A 218 -17.00 -0.33 -14.49
N THR A 219 -16.09 0.48 -13.94
CA THR A 219 -16.10 1.92 -14.14
C THR A 219 -14.93 2.33 -15.01
N TRP A 220 -15.20 3.17 -16.02
CA TRP A 220 -14.16 3.77 -16.84
C TRP A 220 -13.70 5.05 -16.15
N GLN A 221 -12.48 5.06 -15.64
CA GLN A 221 -11.81 6.32 -15.29
C GLN A 221 -10.96 6.73 -16.49
N SER A 222 -11.39 7.72 -17.23
CA SER A 222 -10.48 8.47 -18.09
C SER A 222 -9.56 9.30 -17.19
N LYS A 223 -8.29 8.92 -17.11
CA LYS A 223 -7.25 9.80 -16.58
C LYS A 223 -6.86 10.84 -17.63
#